data_9a5161819ec3ebb635ce0267322efed9
#
_entry.id   9a5161819ec3ebb635ce0267322efed9
#
_cell.length_a   1.000
_cell.length_b   1.000
_cell.length_c   1.000
_cell.angle_alpha   90.00
_cell.angle_beta   90.00
_cell.angle_gamma   90.00
#
_symmetry.space_group_name_H-M   'P 1'
#
loop_
_entity.id
_entity.type
_entity.pdbx_description
1 polymer ?
#
loop_
_entity_poly.entity_id
_entity_poly.type
_entity_poly.pdbx_seq_one_letter_code
_entity_poly.pdbx_strand_id
1 'polypeptide(L)'
;MNDPLPHSKPHYHLIDGLRGVAAIIVVIYHLGEGFCTSPADLWLANHGYLAVQFFFILSGFVLGYSYDDRWTGMTSRVFLRRRIIRLQPMVAAGVVLGVAAYFMQGSVTWSGEHISPIWVVLAGISTFFMIPAWVGSPLEIRGNAEMFPVNGPLWSLFFEYLGSLAYCLAIRRLSTRALACLTAVAAVGVGGFAIGNATGYYHLGVGWSLSGVIPWGGAICMLFCFSAGFLMARLFNRLPRLEVRGAFWWCAAVIVILLSMPYVDYGGCPWLNGIYETICVVFVFPLLVWIAASGKTTDSVTTFACNFSGDISYPLYAVHYPSLYLFYAWVWANNLTWGEAWPVAAALVAGNILLAWLLLKFYDAPLRKWLSRKGKSGR
;
A
#
# COMPACT_ATOMS: atom_id res chain seq x y z
N MET A 1 9.15 -7.83 43.49
CA MET A 1 9.75 -8.46 42.30
C MET A 1 9.33 -7.65 41.11
N ASN A 2 10.25 -6.83 40.57
CA ASN A 2 10.01 -6.02 39.38
C ASN A 2 10.06 -6.94 38.16
N ASP A 3 8.91 -7.22 37.55
CA ASP A 3 8.84 -7.88 36.25
C ASP A 3 9.57 -6.99 35.23
N PRO A 4 10.65 -7.45 34.55
CA PRO A 4 11.31 -6.64 33.54
C PRO A 4 10.32 -6.40 32.43
N LEU A 5 10.10 -5.11 32.09
CA LEU A 5 9.35 -4.70 30.90
C LEU A 5 9.84 -5.53 29.71
N PRO A 6 8.97 -6.17 28.94
CA PRO A 6 9.37 -6.97 27.80
C PRO A 6 10.22 -6.10 26.87
N HIS A 7 11.47 -6.50 26.65
CA HIS A 7 12.42 -5.83 25.78
C HIS A 7 11.72 -5.44 24.47
N SER A 8 11.78 -4.15 24.09
CA SER A 8 11.26 -3.70 22.81
C SER A 8 12.03 -4.46 21.71
N LYS A 9 11.30 -5.16 20.83
CA LYS A 9 11.92 -5.86 19.70
C LYS A 9 12.71 -4.85 18.86
N PRO A 10 13.85 -5.25 18.25
CA PRO A 10 14.62 -4.40 17.35
C PRO A 10 13.75 -3.77 16.26
N HIS A 11 14.02 -2.53 15.94
CA HIS A 11 13.37 -1.81 14.85
C HIS A 11 14.09 -2.12 13.53
N TYR A 12 13.34 -2.31 12.45
CA TYR A 12 13.88 -2.66 11.15
C TYR A 12 13.99 -1.41 10.25
N HIS A 13 15.01 -0.58 10.47
CA HIS A 13 15.21 0.67 9.72
C HIS A 13 15.23 0.47 8.19
N LEU A 14 15.87 -0.62 7.71
CA LEU A 14 15.95 -0.90 6.28
C LEU A 14 14.57 -1.18 5.68
N ILE A 15 13.74 -1.97 6.37
CA ILE A 15 12.36 -2.26 5.95
C ILE A 15 11.55 -0.98 5.82
N ASP A 16 11.63 -0.10 6.82
CA ASP A 16 10.90 1.17 6.79
C ASP A 16 11.41 2.06 5.67
N GLY A 17 12.73 2.12 5.45
CA GLY A 17 13.34 2.87 4.35
C GLY A 17 12.85 2.39 2.97
N LEU A 18 12.84 1.08 2.74
CA LEU A 18 12.36 0.51 1.47
C LEU A 18 10.86 0.77 1.24
N ARG A 19 10.05 0.76 2.31
CA ARG A 19 8.64 1.17 2.22
C ARG A 19 8.51 2.61 1.73
N GLY A 20 9.40 3.51 2.17
CA GLY A 20 9.44 4.89 1.71
C GLY A 20 9.80 5.03 0.24
N VAL A 21 10.82 4.29 -0.22
CA VAL A 21 11.19 4.25 -1.65
C VAL A 21 10.01 3.79 -2.50
N ALA A 22 9.37 2.68 -2.13
CA ALA A 22 8.21 2.18 -2.84
C ALA A 22 7.03 3.16 -2.84
N ALA A 23 6.79 3.89 -1.74
CA ALA A 23 5.73 4.89 -1.66
C ALA A 23 5.97 6.08 -2.61
N ILE A 24 7.21 6.52 -2.80
CA ILE A 24 7.56 7.57 -3.75
C ILE A 24 7.31 7.08 -5.19
N ILE A 25 7.69 5.84 -5.52
CA ILE A 25 7.44 5.27 -6.85
C ILE A 25 5.94 5.15 -7.15
N VAL A 26 5.10 4.85 -6.14
CA VAL A 26 3.63 4.86 -6.31
C VAL A 26 3.12 6.25 -6.73
N VAL A 27 3.63 7.32 -6.12
CA VAL A 27 3.24 8.69 -6.52
C VAL A 27 3.65 8.98 -7.96
N ILE A 28 4.85 8.55 -8.36
CA ILE A 28 5.36 8.72 -9.73
C ILE A 28 4.53 7.90 -10.72
N TYR A 29 4.20 6.66 -10.38
CA TYR A 29 3.31 5.80 -11.16
C TYR A 29 1.97 6.48 -11.44
N HIS A 30 1.30 6.97 -10.40
CA HIS A 30 0.01 7.63 -10.55
C HIS A 30 0.08 8.94 -11.36
N LEU A 31 1.21 9.66 -11.37
CA LEU A 31 1.36 10.80 -12.29
C LEU A 31 1.29 10.38 -13.75
N GLY A 32 1.84 9.20 -14.08
CA GLY A 32 1.79 8.64 -15.43
C GLY A 32 0.40 8.23 -15.90
N GLU A 33 -0.49 7.81 -14.98
CA GLU A 33 -1.86 7.38 -15.31
C GLU A 33 -2.68 8.48 -16.00
N GLY A 34 -2.38 9.75 -15.76
CA GLY A 34 -3.04 10.88 -16.42
C GLY A 34 -2.78 10.98 -17.93
N PHE A 35 -1.81 10.21 -18.46
CA PHE A 35 -1.34 10.26 -19.86
C PHE A 35 -1.41 8.93 -20.60
N CYS A 36 -2.02 7.91 -20.03
CA CYS A 36 -2.16 6.60 -20.66
C CYS A 36 -3.63 6.22 -20.79
N THR A 37 -3.92 5.39 -21.79
CA THR A 37 -5.25 4.84 -22.06
C THR A 37 -5.40 3.39 -21.62
N SER A 38 -4.28 2.70 -21.44
CA SER A 38 -4.23 1.32 -20.96
C SER A 38 -3.02 1.10 -20.04
N PRO A 39 -3.03 0.05 -19.22
CA PRO A 39 -1.87 -0.32 -18.41
C PRO A 39 -0.60 -0.57 -19.24
N ALA A 40 -0.74 -1.05 -20.47
CA ALA A 40 0.39 -1.33 -21.36
C ALA A 40 1.05 -0.05 -21.91
N ASP A 41 0.29 1.05 -22.03
CA ASP A 41 0.79 2.33 -22.57
C ASP A 41 1.49 3.18 -21.52
N LEU A 42 1.37 2.82 -20.25
CA LEU A 42 1.99 3.56 -19.17
C LEU A 42 3.51 3.41 -19.22
N TRP A 43 4.21 4.50 -19.43
CA TRP A 43 5.67 4.52 -19.58
C TRP A 43 6.41 4.95 -18.30
N LEU A 44 5.72 5.64 -17.38
CA LEU A 44 6.32 6.17 -16.16
C LEU A 44 6.06 5.22 -14.98
N ALA A 45 7.10 4.55 -14.52
CA ALA A 45 7.02 3.56 -13.43
C ALA A 45 5.87 2.54 -13.63
N ASN A 46 5.81 1.92 -14.83
CA ASN A 46 4.68 1.10 -15.27
C ASN A 46 4.17 0.09 -14.22
N HIS A 47 5.07 -0.56 -13.49
CA HIS A 47 4.74 -1.55 -12.47
C HIS A 47 4.65 -0.96 -11.05
N GLY A 48 4.49 0.37 -10.90
CA GLY A 48 4.41 1.04 -9.60
C GLY A 48 3.27 0.54 -8.71
N TYR A 49 2.18 0.03 -9.29
CA TYR A 49 1.09 -0.61 -8.55
C TYR A 49 1.53 -1.87 -7.77
N LEU A 50 2.58 -2.57 -8.20
CA LEU A 50 3.12 -3.73 -7.46
C LEU A 50 3.74 -3.34 -6.11
N ALA A 51 4.00 -2.06 -5.86
CA ALA A 51 4.41 -1.59 -4.54
C ALA A 51 3.38 -1.94 -3.45
N VAL A 52 2.10 -2.07 -3.79
CA VAL A 52 1.06 -2.49 -2.85
C VAL A 52 1.29 -3.91 -2.37
N GLN A 53 1.65 -4.84 -3.27
CA GLN A 53 1.99 -6.21 -2.92
C GLN A 53 3.23 -6.25 -2.02
N PHE A 54 4.23 -5.43 -2.31
CA PHE A 54 5.40 -5.26 -1.44
C PHE A 54 5.00 -4.76 -0.05
N PHE A 55 4.11 -3.77 0.06
CA PHE A 55 3.59 -3.27 1.35
C PHE A 55 2.83 -4.35 2.11
N PHE A 56 2.04 -5.18 1.44
CA PHE A 56 1.33 -6.28 2.09
C PHE A 56 2.29 -7.33 2.67
N ILE A 57 3.40 -7.66 1.97
CA ILE A 57 4.43 -8.58 2.49
C ILE A 57 5.08 -7.97 3.74
N LEU A 58 5.45 -6.68 3.68
CA LEU A 58 6.02 -5.96 4.82
C LEU A 58 5.04 -5.93 6.01
N SER A 59 3.75 -5.66 5.75
CA SER A 59 2.73 -5.65 6.80
C SER A 59 2.59 -7.02 7.45
N GLY A 60 2.54 -8.09 6.66
CA GLY A 60 2.53 -9.46 7.16
C GLY A 60 3.76 -9.80 8.02
N PHE A 61 4.97 -9.45 7.53
CA PHE A 61 6.21 -9.68 8.26
C PHE A 61 6.24 -8.91 9.60
N VAL A 62 5.94 -7.62 9.57
CA VAL A 62 5.96 -6.76 10.78
C VAL A 62 4.89 -7.20 11.78
N LEU A 63 3.70 -7.60 11.32
CA LEU A 63 2.66 -8.12 12.20
C LEU A 63 3.07 -9.44 12.85
N GLY A 64 3.54 -10.41 12.07
CA GLY A 64 4.02 -11.69 12.58
C GLY A 64 5.15 -11.49 13.59
N TYR A 65 6.17 -10.70 13.23
CA TYR A 65 7.28 -10.39 14.11
C TYR A 65 6.86 -9.69 15.40
N SER A 66 5.93 -8.73 15.32
CA SER A 66 5.55 -7.92 16.48
C SER A 66 4.56 -8.62 17.43
N TYR A 67 3.75 -9.55 16.93
CA TYR A 67 2.59 -10.02 17.69
C TYR A 67 2.50 -11.54 17.88
N ASP A 68 3.15 -12.39 17.06
CA ASP A 68 2.92 -13.84 17.07
C ASP A 68 3.20 -14.50 18.45
N ASP A 69 4.16 -13.98 19.20
CA ASP A 69 4.55 -14.43 20.53
C ASP A 69 3.87 -13.69 21.70
N ARG A 70 2.95 -12.75 21.42
CA ARG A 70 2.35 -11.88 22.45
C ARG A 70 0.88 -12.18 22.75
N TRP A 71 0.32 -13.21 22.13
CA TRP A 71 -1.11 -13.50 22.27
C TRP A 71 -1.52 -14.10 23.61
N THR A 72 -0.60 -14.61 24.42
CA THR A 72 -0.88 -15.05 25.80
C THR A 72 -1.34 -13.90 26.71
N GLY A 73 -0.89 -12.66 26.44
CA GLY A 73 -1.26 -11.46 27.19
C GLY A 73 -2.08 -10.44 26.41
N MET A 74 -2.55 -10.78 25.19
CA MET A 74 -3.23 -9.82 24.30
C MET A 74 -4.53 -10.37 23.75
N THR A 75 -5.62 -9.61 23.89
CA THR A 75 -6.93 -9.95 23.29
C THR A 75 -7.04 -9.43 21.85
N SER A 76 -7.94 -10.05 21.06
CA SER A 76 -8.27 -9.60 19.69
C SER A 76 -8.71 -8.13 19.66
N ARG A 77 -9.49 -7.68 20.66
CA ARG A 77 -9.93 -6.29 20.80
C ARG A 77 -8.76 -5.32 20.96
N VAL A 78 -7.77 -5.67 21.78
CA VAL A 78 -6.55 -4.85 21.99
C VAL A 78 -5.72 -4.78 20.71
N PHE A 79 -5.57 -5.90 20.01
CA PHE A 79 -4.86 -5.94 18.74
C PHE A 79 -5.53 -5.06 17.67
N LEU A 80 -6.83 -5.26 17.42
CA LEU A 80 -7.58 -4.49 16.41
C LEU A 80 -7.59 -3.00 16.74
N ARG A 81 -7.77 -2.63 18.02
CA ARG A 81 -7.67 -1.25 18.45
C ARG A 81 -6.30 -0.63 18.11
N ARG A 82 -5.19 -1.35 18.32
CA ARG A 82 -3.85 -0.85 17.95
C ARG A 82 -3.72 -0.64 16.44
N ARG A 83 -4.33 -1.51 15.63
CA ARG A 83 -4.37 -1.36 14.17
C ARG A 83 -5.16 -0.12 13.76
N ILE A 84 -6.34 0.07 14.32
CA ILE A 84 -7.18 1.26 14.06
C ILE A 84 -6.43 2.53 14.45
N ILE A 85 -5.83 2.60 15.65
CA ILE A 85 -5.06 3.77 16.09
C ILE A 85 -3.89 4.06 15.15
N ARG A 86 -3.28 3.03 14.55
CA ARG A 86 -2.17 3.19 13.61
C ARG A 86 -2.62 3.71 12.25
N LEU A 87 -3.74 3.24 11.71
CA LEU A 87 -4.14 3.48 10.33
C LEU A 87 -5.17 4.62 10.20
N GLN A 88 -6.17 4.65 11.06
CA GLN A 88 -7.33 5.53 10.90
C GLN A 88 -7.02 7.04 10.89
N PRO A 89 -6.04 7.57 11.65
CA PRO A 89 -5.74 9.00 11.57
C PRO A 89 -5.41 9.48 10.16
N MET A 90 -4.55 8.76 9.44
CA MET A 90 -4.18 9.15 8.08
C MET A 90 -5.26 8.87 7.04
N VAL A 91 -6.10 7.85 7.25
CA VAL A 91 -7.33 7.65 6.46
C VAL A 91 -8.23 8.88 6.59
N ALA A 92 -8.45 9.38 7.82
CA ALA A 92 -9.26 10.59 8.06
C ALA A 92 -8.70 11.81 7.32
N ALA A 93 -7.39 12.05 7.40
CA ALA A 93 -6.74 13.15 6.67
C ALA A 93 -6.91 12.99 5.16
N GLY A 94 -6.68 11.79 4.62
CA GLY A 94 -6.84 11.50 3.19
C GLY A 94 -8.27 11.68 2.70
N VAL A 95 -9.27 11.33 3.50
CA VAL A 95 -10.69 11.55 3.20
C VAL A 95 -11.04 13.03 3.16
N VAL A 96 -10.60 13.80 4.17
CA VAL A 96 -10.87 15.25 4.21
C VAL A 96 -10.26 15.94 2.99
N LEU A 97 -9.00 15.61 2.65
CA LEU A 97 -8.34 16.13 1.45
C LEU A 97 -9.05 15.69 0.16
N GLY A 98 -9.52 14.45 0.10
CA GLY A 98 -10.23 13.91 -1.06
C GLY A 98 -11.58 14.57 -1.30
N VAL A 99 -12.38 14.79 -0.24
CA VAL A 99 -13.64 15.52 -0.32
C VAL A 99 -13.39 16.97 -0.75
N ALA A 100 -12.39 17.63 -0.17
CA ALA A 100 -12.02 19.00 -0.56
C ALA A 100 -11.58 19.07 -2.03
N ALA A 101 -10.73 18.16 -2.49
CA ALA A 101 -10.30 18.11 -3.89
C ALA A 101 -11.47 17.85 -4.85
N TYR A 102 -12.44 17.01 -4.46
CA TYR A 102 -13.62 16.76 -5.28
C TYR A 102 -14.48 18.02 -5.46
N PHE A 103 -14.68 18.79 -4.39
CA PHE A 103 -15.38 20.08 -4.49
C PHE A 103 -14.59 21.10 -5.33
N MET A 104 -13.27 21.14 -5.20
CA MET A 104 -12.39 22.00 -6.02
C MET A 104 -12.44 21.63 -7.51
N GLN A 105 -12.67 20.35 -7.83
CA GLN A 105 -12.83 19.83 -9.19
C GLN A 105 -14.21 20.18 -9.81
N GLY A 106 -15.15 20.77 -9.06
CA GLY A 106 -16.45 21.17 -9.52
C GLY A 106 -17.58 20.18 -9.27
N SER A 107 -17.34 19.17 -8.44
CA SER A 107 -18.35 18.14 -8.06
C SER A 107 -18.94 17.41 -9.26
N VAL A 108 -18.08 16.97 -10.16
CA VAL A 108 -18.47 16.24 -11.39
C VAL A 108 -17.79 14.87 -11.47
N THR A 109 -18.44 13.93 -12.15
CA THR A 109 -17.84 12.66 -12.57
C THR A 109 -16.75 12.92 -13.63
N TRP A 110 -15.97 11.90 -13.98
CA TRP A 110 -15.02 12.01 -15.11
C TRP A 110 -15.69 12.22 -16.47
N SER A 111 -16.98 11.85 -16.61
CA SER A 111 -17.80 12.13 -17.79
C SER A 111 -18.45 13.53 -17.79
N GLY A 112 -18.27 14.32 -16.72
CA GLY A 112 -18.81 15.68 -16.59
C GLY A 112 -20.22 15.76 -15.97
N GLU A 113 -20.78 14.66 -15.48
CA GLU A 113 -22.07 14.64 -14.80
C GLU A 113 -21.96 15.26 -13.40
N HIS A 114 -22.89 16.17 -13.07
CA HIS A 114 -22.89 16.85 -11.79
C HIS A 114 -23.34 15.92 -10.64
N ILE A 115 -22.56 15.89 -9.56
CA ILE A 115 -22.87 15.12 -8.36
C ILE A 115 -23.32 16.05 -7.24
N SER A 116 -24.47 15.76 -6.65
CA SER A 116 -24.97 16.52 -5.50
C SER A 116 -24.00 16.46 -4.32
N PRO A 117 -23.74 17.60 -3.64
CA PRO A 117 -22.82 17.68 -2.49
C PRO A 117 -23.08 16.64 -1.39
N ILE A 118 -24.34 16.24 -1.20
CA ILE A 118 -24.69 15.22 -0.20
C ILE A 118 -24.02 13.87 -0.51
N TRP A 119 -23.95 13.46 -1.77
CA TRP A 119 -23.33 12.20 -2.18
C TRP A 119 -21.82 12.25 -2.02
N VAL A 120 -21.19 13.41 -2.25
CA VAL A 120 -19.75 13.61 -2.00
C VAL A 120 -19.43 13.45 -0.51
N VAL A 121 -20.23 14.06 0.36
CA VAL A 121 -20.07 13.93 1.81
C VAL A 121 -20.31 12.49 2.28
N LEU A 122 -21.38 11.84 1.77
CA LEU A 122 -21.68 10.44 2.11
C LEU A 122 -20.58 9.47 1.62
N ALA A 123 -20.02 9.70 0.43
CA ALA A 123 -18.85 8.94 -0.07
C ALA A 123 -17.62 9.14 0.83
N GLY A 124 -17.41 10.37 1.32
CA GLY A 124 -16.38 10.67 2.32
C GLY A 124 -16.61 9.90 3.63
N ILE A 125 -17.82 9.92 4.18
CA ILE A 125 -18.18 9.18 5.40
C ILE A 125 -18.01 7.67 5.20
N SER A 126 -18.48 7.12 4.07
CA SER A 126 -18.32 5.71 3.72
C SER A 126 -16.84 5.33 3.66
N THR A 127 -16.03 6.14 2.98
CA THR A 127 -14.58 5.94 2.89
C THR A 127 -13.89 6.01 4.24
N PHE A 128 -14.29 6.95 5.12
CA PHE A 128 -13.75 7.04 6.47
C PHE A 128 -13.97 5.75 7.28
N PHE A 129 -15.12 5.10 7.13
CA PHE A 129 -15.40 3.82 7.77
C PHE A 129 -14.88 2.61 6.97
N MET A 130 -14.12 2.84 5.90
CA MET A 130 -13.60 1.80 5.01
C MET A 130 -14.73 0.92 4.43
N ILE A 131 -15.88 1.52 4.16
CA ILE A 131 -17.01 0.88 3.47
C ILE A 131 -16.89 1.24 1.99
N PRO A 132 -16.64 0.26 1.11
CA PRO A 132 -16.43 0.52 -0.30
C PRO A 132 -17.71 0.97 -1.00
N ALA A 133 -17.57 1.87 -1.98
CA ALA A 133 -18.66 2.23 -2.89
C ALA A 133 -18.96 1.05 -3.82
N TRP A 134 -20.22 0.68 -3.91
CA TRP A 134 -20.65 -0.35 -4.84
C TRP A 134 -20.78 0.24 -6.24
N VAL A 135 -20.37 -0.50 -7.27
CA VAL A 135 -20.46 -0.07 -8.66
C VAL A 135 -21.89 0.27 -9.03
N GLY A 136 -22.11 1.44 -9.63
CA GLY A 136 -23.43 1.97 -9.97
C GLY A 136 -24.25 2.51 -8.79
N SER A 137 -23.68 2.54 -7.56
CA SER A 137 -24.34 3.20 -6.42
C SER A 137 -24.12 4.71 -6.45
N PRO A 138 -24.98 5.50 -5.78
CA PRO A 138 -24.77 6.95 -5.65
C PRO A 138 -23.48 7.36 -4.92
N LEU A 139 -22.80 6.42 -4.24
CA LEU A 139 -21.52 6.64 -3.58
C LEU A 139 -20.34 6.56 -4.56
N GLU A 140 -20.54 5.98 -5.73
CA GLU A 140 -19.53 5.90 -6.81
C GLU A 140 -19.53 7.20 -7.62
N ILE A 141 -19.08 8.29 -6.98
CA ILE A 141 -19.20 9.67 -7.46
C ILE A 141 -18.28 10.04 -8.64
N ARG A 142 -17.37 9.15 -9.08
CA ARG A 142 -16.42 9.45 -10.17
C ARG A 142 -16.80 8.83 -11.51
N GLY A 143 -17.66 7.79 -11.53
CA GLY A 143 -18.07 7.10 -12.75
C GLY A 143 -17.02 6.17 -13.34
N ASN A 144 -16.02 5.76 -12.56
CA ASN A 144 -14.93 4.86 -12.97
C ASN A 144 -14.82 3.58 -12.13
N ALA A 145 -15.86 3.26 -11.37
CA ALA A 145 -15.96 2.08 -10.52
C ALA A 145 -14.91 2.00 -9.38
N GLU A 146 -14.31 3.12 -8.98
CA GLU A 146 -13.40 3.15 -7.83
C GLU A 146 -14.10 2.77 -6.53
N MET A 147 -13.52 1.83 -5.78
CA MET A 147 -14.01 1.39 -4.48
C MET A 147 -14.06 2.52 -3.43
N PHE A 148 -13.12 3.48 -3.51
CA PHE A 148 -13.02 4.64 -2.62
C PHE A 148 -12.84 5.94 -3.43
N PRO A 149 -13.91 6.48 -4.02
CA PRO A 149 -13.81 7.52 -5.05
C PRO A 149 -13.36 8.89 -4.56
N VAL A 150 -13.29 9.12 -3.25
CA VAL A 150 -12.66 10.35 -2.69
C VAL A 150 -11.14 10.20 -2.55
N ASN A 151 -10.62 8.95 -2.50
CA ASN A 151 -9.19 8.67 -2.42
C ASN A 151 -8.93 7.22 -2.85
N GLY A 152 -8.75 7.00 -4.14
CA GLY A 152 -8.62 5.68 -4.77
C GLY A 152 -7.70 4.71 -4.03
N PRO A 153 -6.41 5.03 -3.77
CA PRO A 153 -5.46 4.10 -3.13
C PRO A 153 -5.86 3.55 -1.76
N LEU A 154 -6.87 4.12 -1.10
CA LEU A 154 -7.36 3.58 0.18
C LEU A 154 -7.95 2.16 0.05
N TRP A 155 -8.19 1.67 -1.17
CA TRP A 155 -8.55 0.28 -1.40
C TRP A 155 -7.55 -0.71 -0.80
N SER A 156 -6.27 -0.39 -0.86
CA SER A 156 -5.24 -1.26 -0.28
C SER A 156 -5.29 -1.28 1.25
N LEU A 157 -5.61 -0.16 1.89
CA LEU A 157 -5.81 -0.11 3.35
C LEU A 157 -7.04 -0.90 3.78
N PHE A 158 -8.09 -0.95 2.96
CA PHE A 158 -9.23 -1.86 3.19
C PHE A 158 -8.73 -3.32 3.25
N PHE A 159 -7.92 -3.76 2.29
CA PHE A 159 -7.31 -5.09 2.33
C PHE A 159 -6.31 -5.26 3.49
N GLU A 160 -5.61 -4.20 3.91
CA GLU A 160 -4.75 -4.25 5.10
C GLU A 160 -5.56 -4.46 6.39
N TYR A 161 -6.75 -3.85 6.51
CA TYR A 161 -7.67 -4.14 7.61
C TYR A 161 -8.19 -5.58 7.54
N LEU A 162 -8.57 -6.07 6.36
CA LEU A 162 -8.99 -7.46 6.17
C LEU A 162 -7.86 -8.45 6.50
N GLY A 163 -6.64 -8.19 6.05
CA GLY A 163 -5.46 -9.00 6.37
C GLY A 163 -5.17 -9.03 7.88
N SER A 164 -5.30 -7.87 8.54
CA SER A 164 -5.15 -7.77 10.01
C SER A 164 -6.25 -8.55 10.75
N LEU A 165 -7.48 -8.50 10.25
CA LEU A 165 -8.61 -9.26 10.80
C LEU A 165 -8.41 -10.76 10.59
N ALA A 166 -8.05 -11.19 9.38
CA ALA A 166 -7.74 -12.57 9.05
C ALA A 166 -6.61 -13.14 9.93
N TYR A 167 -5.53 -12.35 10.13
CA TYR A 167 -4.47 -12.71 11.06
C TYR A 167 -5.02 -12.91 12.49
N CYS A 168 -5.77 -11.94 13.00
CA CYS A 168 -6.31 -11.97 14.35
C CYS A 168 -7.24 -13.17 14.61
N LEU A 169 -8.09 -13.50 13.64
CA LEU A 169 -9.12 -14.51 13.81
C LEU A 169 -8.66 -15.93 13.46
N ALA A 170 -7.85 -16.08 12.40
CA ALA A 170 -7.53 -17.38 11.82
C ALA A 170 -6.02 -17.65 11.68
N ILE A 171 -5.29 -16.83 10.91
CA ILE A 171 -3.94 -17.15 10.44
C ILE A 171 -2.96 -17.40 11.60
N ARG A 172 -3.04 -16.61 12.67
CA ARG A 172 -2.18 -16.78 13.85
C ARG A 172 -2.29 -18.17 14.52
N ARG A 173 -3.41 -18.86 14.32
CA ARG A 173 -3.68 -20.19 14.90
C ARG A 173 -3.15 -21.33 14.03
N LEU A 174 -2.80 -21.06 12.79
CA LEU A 174 -2.26 -22.05 11.87
C LEU A 174 -0.87 -22.49 12.34
N SER A 175 -0.59 -23.79 12.21
CA SER A 175 0.77 -24.30 12.32
C SER A 175 1.65 -23.71 11.21
N THR A 176 2.98 -23.68 11.40
CA THR A 176 3.90 -23.19 10.37
C THR A 176 3.75 -23.98 9.06
N ARG A 177 3.48 -25.30 9.13
CA ARG A 177 3.23 -26.14 7.94
C ARG A 177 1.93 -25.72 7.23
N ALA A 178 0.83 -25.56 7.96
CA ALA A 178 -0.43 -25.11 7.39
C ALA A 178 -0.33 -23.70 6.77
N LEU A 179 0.41 -22.80 7.43
CA LEU A 179 0.68 -21.47 6.88
C LEU A 179 1.53 -21.56 5.59
N ALA A 180 2.52 -22.43 5.54
CA ALA A 180 3.31 -22.63 4.32
C ALA A 180 2.46 -23.20 3.17
N CYS A 181 1.57 -24.16 3.45
CA CYS A 181 0.62 -24.66 2.45
C CYS A 181 -0.32 -23.56 1.96
N LEU A 182 -0.90 -22.75 2.87
CA LEU A 182 -1.73 -21.60 2.50
C LEU A 182 -0.98 -20.63 1.60
N THR A 183 0.26 -20.28 1.95
CA THR A 183 1.11 -19.38 1.17
C THR A 183 1.40 -19.95 -0.22
N ALA A 184 1.72 -21.26 -0.31
CA ALA A 184 1.97 -21.91 -1.59
C ALA A 184 0.73 -21.94 -2.50
N VAL A 185 -0.43 -22.28 -1.95
CA VAL A 185 -1.71 -22.25 -2.70
C VAL A 185 -2.04 -20.84 -3.17
N ALA A 186 -1.87 -19.84 -2.30
CA ALA A 186 -2.09 -18.44 -2.66
C ALA A 186 -1.09 -17.96 -3.72
N ALA A 187 0.18 -18.40 -3.70
CA ALA A 187 1.16 -18.10 -4.73
C ALA A 187 0.75 -18.65 -6.11
N VAL A 188 0.23 -19.90 -6.14
CA VAL A 188 -0.34 -20.48 -7.37
C VAL A 188 -1.54 -19.65 -7.85
N GLY A 189 -2.38 -19.18 -6.91
CA GLY A 189 -3.49 -18.28 -7.22
C GLY A 189 -3.03 -16.96 -7.85
N VAL A 190 -1.98 -16.32 -7.31
CA VAL A 190 -1.39 -15.09 -7.89
C VAL A 190 -0.88 -15.34 -9.31
N GLY A 191 -0.09 -16.41 -9.52
CA GLY A 191 0.41 -16.78 -10.86
C GLY A 191 -0.71 -17.11 -11.83
N GLY A 192 -1.70 -17.89 -11.40
CA GLY A 192 -2.88 -18.23 -12.21
C GLY A 192 -3.69 -17.00 -12.61
N PHE A 193 -3.80 -16.01 -11.71
CA PHE A 193 -4.52 -14.77 -12.00
C PHE A 193 -3.78 -13.89 -13.02
N ALA A 194 -2.47 -13.70 -12.85
CA ALA A 194 -1.66 -12.85 -13.73
C ALA A 194 -1.42 -13.52 -15.10
N ILE A 195 -0.90 -14.76 -15.11
CA ILE A 195 -0.54 -15.48 -16.35
C ILE A 195 -1.81 -15.96 -17.08
N GLY A 196 -2.87 -16.29 -16.34
CA GLY A 196 -4.18 -16.66 -16.88
C GLY A 196 -5.00 -15.50 -17.45
N ASN A 197 -4.45 -14.29 -17.50
CA ASN A 197 -5.07 -13.09 -18.08
C ASN A 197 -6.45 -12.73 -17.50
N ALA A 198 -6.63 -12.89 -16.21
CA ALA A 198 -7.92 -12.61 -15.58
C ALA A 198 -8.40 -11.16 -15.76
N THR A 199 -7.46 -10.20 -15.87
CA THR A 199 -7.75 -8.76 -16.07
C THR A 199 -7.84 -8.32 -17.52
N GLY A 200 -7.46 -9.14 -18.49
CA GLY A 200 -7.33 -8.76 -19.90
C GLY A 200 -5.96 -8.16 -20.28
N TYR A 201 -5.09 -7.89 -19.29
CA TYR A 201 -3.77 -7.25 -19.49
C TYR A 201 -2.62 -8.03 -18.87
N TYR A 202 -2.81 -9.26 -18.44
CA TYR A 202 -1.77 -10.08 -17.78
C TYR A 202 -1.07 -9.35 -16.62
N HIS A 203 -1.82 -8.64 -15.76
CA HIS A 203 -1.26 -7.82 -14.68
C HIS A 203 -1.98 -8.02 -13.34
N LEU A 204 -1.29 -7.61 -12.25
CA LEU A 204 -1.76 -7.63 -10.86
C LEU A 204 -2.17 -6.25 -10.33
N GLY A 205 -2.53 -5.32 -11.20
CA GLY A 205 -3.13 -4.03 -10.84
C GLY A 205 -4.60 -4.20 -10.45
N VAL A 206 -4.86 -4.78 -9.29
CA VAL A 206 -6.15 -5.31 -8.86
C VAL A 206 -6.54 -4.82 -7.47
N GLY A 207 -7.81 -4.94 -7.11
CA GLY A 207 -8.32 -4.61 -5.78
C GLY A 207 -8.94 -3.21 -5.65
N TRP A 208 -8.75 -2.33 -6.63
CA TRP A 208 -9.20 -0.94 -6.58
C TRP A 208 -10.69 -0.74 -6.87
N SER A 209 -11.37 -1.75 -7.41
CA SER A 209 -12.78 -1.75 -7.76
C SER A 209 -13.48 -3.01 -7.25
N LEU A 210 -14.81 -2.93 -7.05
CA LEU A 210 -15.69 -4.08 -6.83
C LEU A 210 -16.22 -4.70 -8.13
N SER A 211 -15.73 -4.25 -9.30
CA SER A 211 -16.16 -4.76 -10.60
C SER A 211 -15.47 -6.07 -10.98
N GLY A 212 -16.25 -7.02 -11.49
CA GLY A 212 -15.76 -8.25 -12.11
C GLY A 212 -14.77 -9.05 -11.26
N VAL A 213 -13.58 -9.30 -11.81
CA VAL A 213 -12.51 -10.10 -11.18
C VAL A 213 -11.58 -9.28 -10.27
N ILE A 214 -11.66 -7.93 -10.34
CA ILE A 214 -10.73 -7.01 -9.68
C ILE A 214 -10.64 -7.21 -8.16
N PRO A 215 -11.76 -7.31 -7.40
CA PRO A 215 -11.70 -7.50 -5.95
C PRO A 215 -11.13 -8.88 -5.55
N TRP A 216 -11.37 -9.91 -6.37
CA TRP A 216 -10.84 -11.25 -6.13
C TRP A 216 -9.33 -11.31 -6.33
N GLY A 217 -8.81 -10.62 -7.36
CA GLY A 217 -7.38 -10.45 -7.56
C GLY A 217 -6.73 -9.74 -6.36
N GLY A 218 -7.35 -8.65 -5.86
CA GLY A 218 -6.91 -7.96 -4.65
C GLY A 218 -6.88 -8.88 -3.43
N ALA A 219 -7.92 -9.71 -3.23
CA ALA A 219 -8.00 -10.66 -2.13
C ALA A 219 -6.93 -11.76 -2.22
N ILE A 220 -6.67 -12.31 -3.42
CA ILE A 220 -5.62 -13.33 -3.66
C ILE A 220 -4.24 -12.73 -3.39
N CYS A 221 -3.95 -11.54 -3.93
CA CYS A 221 -2.68 -10.84 -3.70
C CYS A 221 -2.48 -10.54 -2.20
N MET A 222 -3.50 -10.03 -1.52
CA MET A 222 -3.44 -9.79 -0.07
C MET A 222 -3.19 -11.09 0.68
N LEU A 223 -3.91 -12.16 0.37
CA LEU A 223 -3.77 -13.45 1.07
C LEU A 223 -2.34 -14.00 0.91
N PHE A 224 -1.80 -14.00 -0.31
CA PHE A 224 -0.43 -14.43 -0.55
C PHE A 224 0.57 -13.56 0.22
N CYS A 225 0.52 -12.25 0.01
CA CYS A 225 1.54 -11.33 0.53
C CYS A 225 1.56 -11.30 2.06
N PHE A 226 0.38 -11.26 2.70
CA PHE A 226 0.32 -11.31 4.16
C PHE A 226 0.77 -12.67 4.71
N SER A 227 0.32 -13.78 4.11
CA SER A 227 0.73 -15.11 4.58
C SER A 227 2.22 -15.36 4.38
N ALA A 228 2.81 -14.90 3.27
CA ALA A 228 4.25 -14.95 3.02
C ALA A 228 5.02 -14.15 4.08
N GLY A 229 4.59 -12.91 4.37
CA GLY A 229 5.18 -12.09 5.42
C GLY A 229 5.10 -12.75 6.80
N PHE A 230 3.96 -13.32 7.18
CA PHE A 230 3.81 -14.06 8.44
C PHE A 230 4.69 -15.31 8.50
N LEU A 231 4.77 -16.07 7.42
CA LEU A 231 5.63 -17.25 7.32
C LEU A 231 7.09 -16.87 7.49
N MET A 232 7.53 -15.80 6.80
CA MET A 232 8.87 -15.26 6.93
C MET A 232 9.18 -14.85 8.38
N ALA A 233 8.27 -14.15 9.05
CA ALA A 233 8.45 -13.76 10.45
C ALA A 233 8.66 -14.96 11.38
N ARG A 234 7.91 -16.06 11.18
CA ARG A 234 8.07 -17.30 11.94
C ARG A 234 9.38 -18.02 11.65
N LEU A 235 9.87 -17.94 10.43
CA LEU A 235 11.09 -18.61 9.99
C LEU A 235 12.34 -17.78 10.26
N PHE A 236 12.20 -16.46 10.50
CA PHE A 236 13.31 -15.51 10.56
C PHE A 236 14.39 -15.85 11.61
N ASN A 237 13.99 -16.45 12.74
CA ASN A 237 14.94 -16.88 13.76
C ASN A 237 15.43 -18.33 13.57
N ARG A 238 14.92 -19.04 12.54
CA ARG A 238 15.25 -20.45 12.27
C ARG A 238 16.12 -20.65 11.04
N LEU A 239 16.06 -19.70 10.11
CA LEU A 239 16.80 -19.74 8.85
C LEU A 239 17.98 -18.75 8.87
N PRO A 240 19.02 -18.99 8.06
CA PRO A 240 20.15 -18.07 7.93
C PRO A 240 19.72 -16.66 7.55
N ARG A 241 20.34 -15.67 8.15
CA ARG A 241 20.18 -14.27 7.75
C ARG A 241 21.03 -13.97 6.54
N LEU A 242 20.49 -13.17 5.63
CA LEU A 242 21.19 -12.70 4.44
C LEU A 242 21.74 -11.29 4.70
N GLU A 243 22.86 -11.19 5.38
CA GLU A 243 23.52 -9.92 5.66
C GLU A 243 24.31 -9.46 4.43
N VAL A 244 23.81 -8.44 3.75
CA VAL A 244 24.42 -7.84 2.56
C VAL A 244 24.93 -6.45 2.92
N ARG A 245 26.21 -6.17 2.62
CA ARG A 245 26.77 -4.83 2.81
C ARG A 245 26.07 -3.84 1.88
N GLY A 246 25.61 -2.71 2.44
CA GLY A 246 24.85 -1.73 1.66
C GLY A 246 23.44 -2.21 1.26
N ALA A 247 22.85 -3.15 2.00
CA ALA A 247 21.56 -3.80 1.69
C ALA A 247 20.45 -2.80 1.34
N PHE A 248 20.38 -1.65 2.04
CA PHE A 248 19.37 -0.63 1.72
C PHE A 248 19.47 -0.15 0.28
N TRP A 249 20.65 0.27 -0.16
CA TRP A 249 20.86 0.85 -1.47
C TRP A 249 20.63 -0.15 -2.61
N TRP A 250 21.11 -1.39 -2.42
CA TRP A 250 20.86 -2.46 -3.38
C TRP A 250 19.39 -2.83 -3.48
N CYS A 251 18.72 -3.03 -2.35
CA CYS A 251 17.29 -3.35 -2.35
C CYS A 251 16.46 -2.19 -2.91
N ALA A 252 16.80 -0.94 -2.57
CA ALA A 252 16.14 0.25 -3.13
C ALA A 252 16.32 0.33 -4.65
N ALA A 253 17.54 0.13 -5.15
CA ALA A 253 17.81 0.11 -6.59
C ALA A 253 17.00 -0.99 -7.30
N VAL A 254 16.95 -2.20 -6.75
CA VAL A 254 16.16 -3.30 -7.31
C VAL A 254 14.67 -2.94 -7.31
N ILE A 255 14.12 -2.38 -6.22
CA ILE A 255 12.71 -1.94 -6.16
C ILE A 255 12.44 -0.89 -7.24
N VAL A 256 13.29 0.14 -7.37
CA VAL A 256 13.13 1.18 -8.39
C VAL A 256 13.14 0.57 -9.79
N ILE A 257 14.10 -0.30 -10.11
CA ILE A 257 14.20 -0.96 -11.41
C ILE A 257 12.94 -1.79 -11.69
N LEU A 258 12.53 -2.65 -10.75
CA LEU A 258 11.38 -3.53 -10.95
C LEU A 258 10.08 -2.74 -11.10
N LEU A 259 9.86 -1.72 -10.28
CA LEU A 259 8.63 -0.93 -10.35
C LEU A 259 8.61 0.04 -11.54
N SER A 260 9.78 0.36 -12.12
CA SER A 260 9.91 1.23 -13.31
C SER A 260 10.06 0.45 -14.61
N MET A 261 10.07 -0.87 -14.58
CA MET A 261 10.15 -1.70 -15.79
C MET A 261 8.95 -1.39 -16.70
N PRO A 262 9.15 -1.18 -18.01
CA PRO A 262 8.03 -1.06 -18.94
C PRO A 262 7.17 -2.31 -18.98
N TYR A 263 5.94 -2.21 -19.49
CA TYR A 263 5.09 -3.37 -19.73
C TYR A 263 5.84 -4.42 -20.58
N VAL A 264 5.84 -5.66 -20.10
CA VAL A 264 6.67 -6.73 -20.71
C VAL A 264 5.87 -7.43 -21.80
N ASP A 265 5.96 -6.89 -23.01
CA ASP A 265 5.44 -7.52 -24.23
C ASP A 265 6.58 -7.68 -25.26
N TYR A 266 7.30 -8.78 -25.17
CA TYR A 266 8.39 -9.07 -26.11
C TYR A 266 7.87 -9.99 -27.22
N GLY A 267 7.95 -9.50 -28.46
CA GLY A 267 7.55 -10.27 -29.63
C GLY A 267 6.06 -10.60 -29.73
N GLY A 268 5.18 -9.77 -29.14
CA GLY A 268 3.73 -10.00 -29.12
C GLY A 268 3.30 -11.08 -28.12
N CYS A 269 4.08 -11.26 -27.05
CA CYS A 269 3.82 -12.23 -25.98
C CYS A 269 3.46 -11.53 -24.66
N PRO A 270 2.28 -10.90 -24.53
CA PRO A 270 1.90 -10.11 -23.35
C PRO A 270 1.79 -10.96 -22.06
N TRP A 271 1.66 -12.29 -22.17
CA TRP A 271 1.69 -13.21 -21.03
C TRP A 271 3.03 -13.17 -20.25
N LEU A 272 4.11 -12.70 -20.90
CA LEU A 272 5.41 -12.47 -20.24
C LEU A 272 5.29 -11.43 -19.13
N ASN A 273 4.39 -10.44 -19.25
CA ASN A 273 4.10 -9.50 -18.19
C ASN A 273 3.55 -10.22 -16.95
N GLY A 274 2.61 -11.14 -17.13
CA GLY A 274 2.08 -11.95 -16.02
C GLY A 274 3.14 -12.80 -15.33
N ILE A 275 4.09 -13.36 -16.08
CA ILE A 275 5.25 -14.08 -15.52
C ILE A 275 6.15 -13.13 -14.76
N TYR A 276 6.49 -11.98 -15.35
CA TYR A 276 7.32 -10.95 -14.71
C TYR A 276 6.76 -10.54 -13.35
N GLU A 277 5.49 -10.18 -13.30
CA GLU A 277 4.84 -9.75 -12.07
C GLU A 277 4.73 -10.87 -11.02
N THR A 278 4.43 -12.10 -11.49
CA THR A 278 4.42 -13.28 -10.62
C THR A 278 5.79 -13.49 -9.97
N ILE A 279 6.88 -13.41 -10.75
CA ILE A 279 8.24 -13.55 -10.23
C ILE A 279 8.56 -12.43 -9.24
N CYS A 280 8.22 -11.19 -9.56
CA CYS A 280 8.42 -10.05 -8.66
C CYS A 280 7.71 -10.25 -7.32
N VAL A 281 6.41 -10.58 -7.37
CA VAL A 281 5.58 -10.66 -6.17
C VAL A 281 5.88 -11.90 -5.34
N VAL A 282 6.03 -13.08 -5.99
CA VAL A 282 6.15 -14.36 -5.29
C VAL A 282 7.56 -14.64 -4.79
N PHE A 283 8.58 -14.16 -5.50
CA PHE A 283 9.97 -14.51 -5.16
C PHE A 283 10.81 -13.29 -4.81
N VAL A 284 10.81 -12.25 -5.63
CA VAL A 284 11.76 -11.14 -5.46
C VAL A 284 11.40 -10.28 -4.25
N PHE A 285 10.16 -9.88 -4.10
CA PHE A 285 9.74 -9.04 -2.96
C PHE A 285 9.94 -9.74 -1.61
N PRO A 286 9.57 -11.00 -1.39
CA PRO A 286 9.94 -11.73 -0.18
C PRO A 286 11.44 -11.77 0.09
N LEU A 287 12.27 -11.99 -0.96
CA LEU A 287 13.72 -11.99 -0.83
C LEU A 287 14.25 -10.62 -0.40
N LEU A 288 13.77 -9.52 -0.99
CA LEU A 288 14.16 -8.16 -0.60
C LEU A 288 13.79 -7.86 0.85
N VAL A 289 12.60 -8.28 1.29
CA VAL A 289 12.17 -8.14 2.68
C VAL A 289 13.07 -8.96 3.62
N TRP A 290 13.48 -10.16 3.22
CA TRP A 290 14.38 -11.00 4.00
C TRP A 290 15.77 -10.37 4.17
N ILE A 291 16.34 -9.85 3.07
CA ILE A 291 17.63 -9.15 3.08
C ILE A 291 17.53 -7.89 3.96
N ALA A 292 16.48 -7.09 3.78
CA ALA A 292 16.27 -5.87 4.58
C ALA A 292 16.07 -6.17 6.07
N ALA A 293 15.34 -7.24 6.41
CA ALA A 293 15.19 -7.68 7.80
C ALA A 293 16.48 -8.19 8.42
N SER A 294 17.37 -8.78 7.62
CA SER A 294 18.66 -9.29 8.05
C SER A 294 19.72 -8.20 8.24
N GLY A 295 19.59 -7.09 7.50
CA GLY A 295 20.58 -6.01 7.46
C GLY A 295 20.43 -4.99 8.61
N LYS A 296 21.48 -4.17 8.76
CA LYS A 296 21.51 -3.04 9.69
C LYS A 296 22.05 -1.81 8.98
N THR A 297 21.64 -0.62 9.41
CA THR A 297 22.30 0.62 9.00
C THR A 297 23.62 0.77 9.75
N THR A 298 24.68 1.10 9.03
CA THR A 298 26.03 1.21 9.60
C THR A 298 26.59 2.65 9.53
N ASP A 299 25.92 3.52 8.79
CA ASP A 299 26.33 4.91 8.60
C ASP A 299 25.14 5.88 8.79
N SER A 300 25.48 7.15 9.06
CA SER A 300 24.49 8.19 9.36
C SER A 300 23.60 8.56 8.17
N VAL A 301 24.13 8.52 6.94
CA VAL A 301 23.40 8.87 5.72
C VAL A 301 22.32 7.83 5.44
N THR A 302 22.70 6.55 5.44
CA THR A 302 21.75 5.44 5.27
C THR A 302 20.70 5.43 6.38
N THR A 303 21.12 5.67 7.63
CA THR A 303 20.18 5.73 8.77
C THR A 303 19.19 6.88 8.61
N PHE A 304 19.66 8.08 8.23
CA PHE A 304 18.78 9.22 7.96
C PHE A 304 17.81 8.93 6.81
N ALA A 305 18.31 8.41 5.70
CA ALA A 305 17.48 8.07 4.53
C ALA A 305 16.39 7.06 4.89
N CYS A 306 16.73 5.97 5.61
CA CYS A 306 15.77 4.97 6.06
C CYS A 306 14.73 5.53 7.02
N ASN A 307 15.15 6.35 8.00
CA ASN A 307 14.23 6.92 8.96
C ASN A 307 13.28 7.93 8.30
N PHE A 308 13.82 8.87 7.52
CA PHE A 308 13.01 9.88 6.85
C PHE A 308 12.01 9.26 5.88
N SER A 309 12.48 8.44 4.94
CA SER A 309 11.59 7.82 3.94
C SER A 309 10.58 6.85 4.58
N GLY A 310 11.00 6.11 5.61
CA GLY A 310 10.14 5.21 6.36
C GLY A 310 9.03 5.95 7.11
N ASP A 311 9.36 7.03 7.78
CA ASP A 311 8.43 7.83 8.57
C ASP A 311 7.33 8.47 7.69
N ILE A 312 7.71 9.01 6.53
CA ILE A 312 6.76 9.64 5.60
C ILE A 312 5.98 8.64 4.75
N SER A 313 6.40 7.38 4.64
CA SER A 313 5.86 6.41 3.69
C SER A 313 4.36 6.22 3.78
N TYR A 314 3.84 5.99 4.99
CA TYR A 314 2.42 5.79 5.21
C TYR A 314 1.60 7.09 5.07
N PRO A 315 2.00 8.22 5.67
CA PRO A 315 1.36 9.51 5.40
C PRO A 315 1.32 9.86 3.91
N LEU A 316 2.43 9.72 3.18
CA LEU A 316 2.51 9.99 1.74
C LEU A 316 1.51 9.12 0.97
N TYR A 317 1.51 7.81 1.25
CA TYR A 317 0.57 6.89 0.60
C TYR A 317 -0.90 7.25 0.85
N ALA A 318 -1.23 7.71 2.06
CA ALA A 318 -2.62 8.01 2.43
C ALA A 318 -3.15 9.34 1.88
N VAL A 319 -2.27 10.30 1.50
CA VAL A 319 -2.73 11.68 1.18
C VAL A 319 -2.34 12.18 -0.21
N HIS A 320 -1.54 11.45 -0.99
CA HIS A 320 -1.06 11.93 -2.30
C HIS A 320 -2.15 12.02 -3.37
N TYR A 321 -3.09 11.10 -3.37
CA TYR A 321 -4.01 10.91 -4.50
C TYR A 321 -5.05 12.04 -4.67
N PRO A 322 -5.58 12.70 -3.62
CA PRO A 322 -6.44 13.87 -3.80
C PRO A 322 -5.84 14.97 -4.67
N SER A 323 -4.54 15.23 -4.56
CA SER A 323 -3.86 16.22 -5.40
C SER A 323 -3.70 15.74 -6.85
N LEU A 324 -3.58 14.43 -7.07
CA LEU A 324 -3.50 13.84 -8.40
C LEU A 324 -4.84 13.89 -9.14
N TYR A 325 -5.96 13.78 -8.44
CA TYR A 325 -7.26 14.00 -9.07
C TYR A 325 -7.37 15.42 -9.66
N LEU A 326 -6.89 16.44 -8.94
CA LEU A 326 -6.86 17.81 -9.46
C LEU A 326 -5.88 17.93 -10.64
N PHE A 327 -4.76 17.23 -10.57
CA PHE A 327 -3.78 17.19 -11.66
C PHE A 327 -4.38 16.55 -12.92
N TYR A 328 -5.07 15.42 -12.81
CA TYR A 328 -5.74 14.79 -13.94
C TYR A 328 -6.81 15.71 -14.56
N ALA A 329 -7.65 16.31 -13.73
CA ALA A 329 -8.67 17.25 -14.19
C ALA A 329 -8.04 18.42 -14.97
N TRP A 330 -6.92 18.97 -14.47
CA TRP A 330 -6.19 20.05 -15.14
C TRP A 330 -5.55 19.59 -16.44
N VAL A 331 -4.87 18.45 -16.47
CA VAL A 331 -4.24 17.87 -17.66
C VAL A 331 -5.27 17.63 -18.76
N TRP A 332 -6.37 16.97 -18.42
CA TRP A 332 -7.41 16.60 -19.41
C TRP A 332 -8.21 17.80 -19.90
N ALA A 333 -8.57 18.74 -19.02
CA ALA A 333 -9.30 19.95 -19.42
C ALA A 333 -8.50 20.84 -20.37
N ASN A 334 -7.17 20.81 -20.32
CA ASN A 334 -6.28 21.62 -21.17
C ASN A 334 -5.57 20.80 -22.26
N ASN A 335 -5.87 19.49 -22.38
CA ASN A 335 -5.24 18.56 -23.32
C ASN A 335 -3.69 18.61 -23.29
N LEU A 336 -3.12 18.67 -22.08
CA LEU A 336 -1.69 18.85 -21.89
C LEU A 336 -0.91 17.57 -22.18
N THR A 337 0.25 17.74 -22.78
CA THR A 337 1.25 16.70 -22.92
C THR A 337 2.10 16.58 -21.65
N TRP A 338 2.82 15.45 -21.48
CA TRP A 338 3.77 15.31 -20.38
C TRP A 338 4.86 16.41 -20.39
N GLY A 339 5.35 16.81 -21.60
CA GLY A 339 6.35 17.87 -21.72
C GLY A 339 5.91 19.22 -21.16
N GLU A 340 4.60 19.47 -21.14
CA GLU A 340 4.00 20.69 -20.56
C GLU A 340 3.67 20.53 -19.09
N ALA A 341 3.27 19.33 -18.67
CA ALA A 341 2.76 19.05 -17.32
C ALA A 341 3.86 18.67 -16.31
N TRP A 342 5.04 18.18 -16.73
CA TRP A 342 6.07 17.66 -15.83
C TRP A 342 6.54 18.65 -14.73
N PRO A 343 6.60 20.00 -14.93
CA PRO A 343 7.02 20.89 -13.85
C PRO A 343 6.01 20.89 -12.70
N VAL A 344 4.70 20.84 -13.04
CA VAL A 344 3.62 20.72 -12.04
C VAL A 344 3.66 19.34 -11.39
N ALA A 345 3.90 18.27 -12.16
CA ALA A 345 4.08 16.92 -11.63
C ALA A 345 5.22 16.83 -10.61
N ALA A 346 6.38 17.43 -10.91
CA ALA A 346 7.52 17.51 -10.00
C ALA A 346 7.19 18.29 -8.72
N ALA A 347 6.49 19.42 -8.86
CA ALA A 347 6.02 20.22 -7.73
C ALA A 347 5.02 19.44 -6.86
N LEU A 348 4.14 18.63 -7.47
CA LEU A 348 3.21 17.75 -6.74
C LEU A 348 3.94 16.67 -5.95
N VAL A 349 4.97 16.03 -6.50
CA VAL A 349 5.77 15.04 -5.72
C VAL A 349 6.38 15.71 -4.49
N ALA A 350 7.06 16.86 -4.67
CA ALA A 350 7.66 17.61 -3.58
C ALA A 350 6.62 18.09 -2.56
N GLY A 351 5.49 18.61 -3.03
CA GLY A 351 4.38 19.07 -2.21
C GLY A 351 3.73 17.95 -1.40
N ASN A 352 3.52 16.78 -1.99
CA ASN A 352 2.98 15.61 -1.29
C ASN A 352 3.95 15.06 -0.23
N ILE A 353 5.26 15.07 -0.49
CA ILE A 353 6.29 14.70 0.50
C ILE A 353 6.26 15.68 1.68
N LEU A 354 6.21 16.98 1.40
CA LEU A 354 6.10 18.02 2.44
C LEU A 354 4.80 17.88 3.23
N LEU A 355 3.66 17.71 2.56
CA LEU A 355 2.36 17.50 3.20
C LEU A 355 2.36 16.26 4.10
N ALA A 356 2.90 15.15 3.61
CA ALA A 356 3.04 13.92 4.39
C ALA A 356 3.88 14.12 5.65
N TRP A 357 4.99 14.85 5.56
CA TRP A 357 5.84 15.18 6.69
C TRP A 357 5.13 16.10 7.69
N LEU A 358 4.42 17.12 7.23
CA LEU A 358 3.64 18.03 8.09
C LEU A 358 2.54 17.28 8.83
N LEU A 359 1.77 16.47 8.11
CA LEU A 359 0.70 15.66 8.72
C LEU A 359 1.24 14.62 9.70
N LEU A 360 2.37 13.98 9.39
CA LEU A 360 3.01 13.08 10.34
C LEU A 360 3.36 13.79 11.64
N LYS A 361 4.02 14.96 11.53
CA LYS A 361 4.57 15.68 12.69
C LYS A 361 3.49 16.35 13.54
N PHE A 362 2.53 17.01 12.90
CA PHE A 362 1.57 17.87 13.59
C PHE A 362 0.20 17.22 13.82
N TYR A 363 -0.13 16.15 13.11
CA TYR A 363 -1.42 15.50 13.22
C TYR A 363 -1.30 14.01 13.63
N ASP A 364 -0.68 13.16 12.82
CA ASP A 364 -0.72 11.71 13.01
C ASP A 364 0.00 11.25 14.29
N ALA A 365 1.26 11.67 14.50
CA ALA A 365 2.02 11.24 15.66
C ALA A 365 1.43 11.76 16.99
N PRO A 366 1.02 13.03 17.13
CA PRO A 366 0.32 13.53 18.32
C PRO A 366 -0.99 12.79 18.59
N LEU A 367 -1.82 12.60 17.55
CA LEU A 367 -3.13 11.96 17.68
C LEU A 367 -2.99 10.48 18.08
N ARG A 368 -2.08 9.73 17.47
CA ARG A 368 -1.80 8.33 17.86
C ARG A 368 -1.32 8.23 19.31
N LYS A 369 -0.46 9.15 19.74
CA LYS A 369 0.01 9.20 21.13
C LYS A 369 -1.14 9.45 22.10
N TRP A 370 -2.04 10.38 21.78
CA TRP A 370 -3.22 10.68 22.60
C TRP A 370 -4.21 9.51 22.67
N LEU A 371 -4.56 8.90 21.52
CA LEU A 371 -5.46 7.73 21.45
C LEU A 371 -4.90 6.51 22.21
N SER A 372 -3.58 6.34 22.18
CA SER A 372 -2.90 5.24 22.88
C SER A 372 -2.92 5.42 24.41
N ARG A 373 -2.88 6.66 24.90
CA ARG A 373 -2.93 6.98 26.35
C ARG A 373 -4.32 6.73 26.94
N LYS A 374 -5.38 7.19 26.27
CA LYS A 374 -6.78 6.99 26.72
C LYS A 374 -7.15 5.50 26.88
N GLY A 375 -6.45 4.60 26.25
CA GLY A 375 -6.70 3.17 26.39
C GLY A 375 -6.03 2.48 27.57
N LYS A 376 -5.14 3.19 28.28
CA LYS A 376 -4.53 2.69 29.51
C LYS A 376 -5.27 3.13 30.77
N SER A 377 -6.03 4.23 30.71
CA SER A 377 -6.76 4.79 31.86
C SER A 377 -8.15 4.17 32.07
N GLY A 378 -8.59 3.26 31.23
CA GLY A 378 -9.88 2.57 31.34
C GLY A 378 -9.76 1.07 31.70
N ARG A 379 -8.65 0.68 32.37
CA ARG A 379 -8.47 -0.66 32.95
C ARG A 379 -8.45 -0.58 34.46
#